data_d4493d51a4520ee91d75b3536eaba068
#
_entry.id   d4493d51a4520ee91d75b3536eaba068
#
_cell.length_a   1.000
_cell.length_b   1.000
_cell.length_c   1.000
_cell.angle_alpha   90.00
_cell.angle_beta   90.00
_cell.angle_gamma   90.00
#
_symmetry.space_group_name_H-M   'P 1'
#
loop_
_entity.id
_entity.type
_entity.pdbx_description
1 polymer ?
#
loop_
_entity_poly.entity_id
_entity_poly.type
_entity_poly.pdbx_seq_one_letter_code
_entity_poly.pdbx_strand_id
1 'polypeptide(L)' 'MQNVVSRTINYDESYVVEIDGQIQSRYQIYVDALKAGMKLKQKFPSSEIRVHEKI' A
#
# COMPACT_ATOMS: atom_id res chain seq x y z
N MET A 1 0.63 -21.99 18.01
CA MET A 1 0.39 -21.60 17.69
C MET A 1 0.41 -20.52 17.28
N GLN A 2 0.58 -20.10 17.17
CA GLN A 2 0.62 -19.08 16.87
C GLN A 2 0.94 -18.70 15.68
N ASN A 3 1.62 -19.08 14.99
CA ASN A 3 2.05 -18.81 13.79
C ASN A 3 1.05 -18.66 12.80
N VAL A 4 0.02 -19.30 12.85
CA VAL A 4 -1.10 -19.22 12.00
C VAL A 4 -1.63 -17.85 11.97
N VAL A 5 -1.60 -17.22 13.07
CA VAL A 5 -2.06 -15.88 13.21
C VAL A 5 -1.29 -14.93 12.32
N SER A 6 -0.03 -15.19 12.20
CA SER A 6 0.79 -14.33 11.40
C SER A 6 0.37 -14.29 9.99
N ARG A 7 -0.06 -15.41 9.45
CA ARG A 7 -0.46 -15.43 8.09
C ARG A 7 -1.70 -14.63 7.86
N THR A 8 -2.57 -14.63 8.84
CA THR A 8 -3.81 -13.89 8.73
C THR A 8 -3.52 -12.41 8.56
N ILE A 9 -2.48 -11.95 9.20
CA ILE A 9 -2.15 -10.55 9.12
C ILE A 9 -1.81 -10.13 7.71
N ASN A 10 -1.20 -11.02 6.96
CA ASN A 10 -0.80 -10.67 5.61
C ASN A 10 -1.95 -10.34 4.71
N TYR A 11 -3.11 -10.92 4.95
CA TYR A 11 -4.26 -10.62 4.14
C TYR A 11 -4.74 -9.22 4.36
N ASP A 12 -4.49 -8.68 5.54
CA ASP A 12 -5.00 -7.37 5.87
C ASP A 12 -4.27 -6.25 5.17
N GLU A 13 -3.14 -6.53 4.55
CA GLU A 13 -2.39 -5.51 3.86
C GLU A 13 -2.49 -5.70 2.36
N SER A 14 -3.71 -5.67 1.88
CA SER A 14 -4.00 -5.97 0.49
C SER A 14 -3.75 -4.79 -0.45
N TYR A 15 -3.70 -3.60 0.07
CA TYR A 15 -3.58 -2.42 -0.77
C TYR A 15 -2.17 -1.86 -0.68
N VAL A 16 -1.58 -1.60 -1.85
CA VAL A 16 -0.21 -1.11 -1.88
C VAL A 16 -0.14 0.22 -2.59
N VAL A 17 0.83 1.02 -2.17
CA VAL A 17 1.14 2.28 -2.81
C VAL A 17 2.53 2.14 -3.41
N GLU A 18 2.63 2.38 -4.71
CA GLU A 18 3.90 2.28 -5.43
C GLU A 18 4.34 3.63 -5.91
N ILE A 19 5.63 3.82 -5.93
CA ILE A 19 6.21 5.00 -6.53
C ILE A 19 7.26 4.52 -7.53
N ASP A 20 7.08 4.89 -8.78
CA ASP A 20 7.98 4.52 -9.88
C ASP A 20 8.24 3.01 -9.92
N GLY A 21 7.19 2.24 -9.69
CA GLY A 21 7.27 0.79 -9.80
C GLY A 21 7.71 0.06 -8.56
N GLN A 22 7.99 0.78 -7.49
CA GLN A 22 8.44 0.14 -6.26
C GLN A 22 7.41 0.33 -5.16
N ILE A 23 7.18 -0.71 -4.38
CA ILE A 23 6.22 -0.63 -3.29
C ILE A 23 6.78 0.24 -2.18
N GLN A 24 6.04 1.28 -1.85
CA GLN A 24 6.43 2.22 -0.82
C GLN A 24 5.80 1.88 0.52
N SER A 25 4.54 1.47 0.50
CA SER A 25 3.83 1.16 1.74
C SER A 25 2.63 0.27 1.45
N ARG A 26 2.10 -0.33 2.50
CA ARG A 26 0.97 -1.24 2.41
C ARG A 26 -0.08 -0.86 3.43
N TYR A 27 -1.34 -1.12 3.10
CA TYR A 27 -2.46 -0.73 3.95
C TYR A 27 -3.55 -1.78 3.93
N GLN A 28 -4.30 -1.86 5.00
CA GLN A 28 -5.46 -2.74 5.08
C GLN A 28 -6.67 -2.11 4.43
N ILE A 29 -6.75 -0.81 4.48
CA ILE A 29 -7.93 -0.08 4.05
C ILE A 29 -7.59 0.75 2.83
N TYR A 30 -8.43 0.62 1.80
CA TYR A 30 -8.17 1.30 0.54
C TYR A 30 -8.06 2.81 0.69
N VAL A 31 -8.93 3.39 1.50
CA VAL A 31 -8.90 4.83 1.70
C VAL A 31 -7.58 5.30 2.27
N ASP A 32 -7.01 4.51 3.17
CA ASP A 32 -5.72 4.86 3.75
C ASP A 32 -4.62 4.83 2.69
N ALA A 33 -4.69 3.84 1.80
CA ALA A 33 -3.72 3.75 0.72
C ALA A 33 -3.86 4.95 -0.22
N LEU A 34 -5.08 5.35 -0.52
CA LEU A 34 -5.31 6.50 -1.37
C LEU A 34 -4.74 7.77 -0.76
N LYS A 35 -4.96 7.96 0.52
CA LYS A 35 -4.42 9.14 1.19
C LYS A 35 -2.91 9.17 1.12
N ALA A 36 -2.28 8.03 1.33
CA ALA A 36 -0.83 7.96 1.26
C ALA A 36 -0.34 8.26 -0.15
N GLY A 37 -1.03 7.73 -1.15
CA GLY A 37 -0.66 8.00 -2.53
C GLY A 37 -0.77 9.47 -2.88
N MET A 38 -1.83 10.12 -2.39
CA MET A 38 -2.00 11.54 -2.65
C MET A 38 -0.90 12.37 -2.02
N LYS A 39 -0.48 12.01 -0.83
CA LYS A 39 0.62 12.72 -0.18
C LYS A 39 1.91 12.55 -0.95
N LEU A 40 2.16 11.34 -1.45
CA LEU A 40 3.35 11.10 -2.25
C LEU A 40 3.32 11.91 -3.53
N LYS A 41 2.16 12.01 -4.16
CA LYS A 41 2.05 12.77 -5.38
C LYS A 41 2.36 14.24 -5.15
N GLN A 42 1.97 14.76 -4.00
CA GLN A 42 2.27 16.14 -3.68
C GLN A 42 3.76 16.34 -3.46
N LYS A 43 4.43 15.36 -2.86
CA LYS A 43 5.87 15.48 -2.61
C LYS A 43 6.70 15.21 -3.87
N PHE A 44 6.24 14.31 -4.70
CA PHE A 44 6.99 13.89 -5.88
C PHE A 44 6.10 13.97 -7.11
N PRO A 45 5.78 15.19 -7.54
CA PRO A 45 4.81 15.35 -8.62
C PRO A 45 5.25 14.78 -9.95
N SER A 46 6.54 14.58 -10.13
CA SER A 46 7.04 14.00 -11.38
C SER A 46 7.08 12.48 -11.37
N SER A 47 6.85 11.88 -10.23
CA SER A 47 6.90 10.43 -10.14
C SER A 47 5.56 9.82 -10.43
N GLU A 48 5.58 8.56 -10.83
CA GLU A 48 4.35 7.82 -11.07
C GLU A 48 3.92 7.15 -9.79
N ILE A 49 2.76 7.55 -9.28
CA ILE A 49 2.23 7.00 -8.04
C ILE A 49 1.06 6.11 -8.40
N ARG A 50 1.07 4.89 -7.88
CA ARG A 50 -0.01 3.93 -8.14
C ARG A 50 -0.52 3.37 -6.83
N VAL A 51 -1.83 3.25 -6.73
CA VAL A 51 -2.48 2.64 -5.58
C VAL A 51 -3.34 1.52 -6.12
N HIS A 52 -3.09 0.30 -5.67
CA HIS A 52 -3.88 -0.81 -6.19
C HIS A 52 -3.92 -1.94 -5.19
N GLU A 53 -4.81 -2.87 -5.44
CA GLU A 53 -4.94 -4.05 -4.62
C GLU A 53 -3.93 -5.07 -5.07
N LYS A 54 -3.24 -5.64 -4.11
CA LYS A 54 -2.27 -6.66 -4.43
C LYS A 54 -2.88 -8.02 -4.16
N ILE A 55 -3.08 -8.80 -5.17
CA ILE A 55 -3.72 -10.10 -5.05
C ILE A 55 -2.76 -11.23 -5.18
#